data_32fb2ee30e5532938d2e720f8f46fe45
#
_entry.id   32fb2ee30e5532938d2e720f8f46fe45
#
_cell.length_a   1.000
_cell.length_b   1.000
_cell.length_c   1.000
_cell.angle_alpha   90.00
_cell.angle_beta   90.00
_cell.angle_gamma   90.00
#
_symmetry.space_group_name_H-M   'P 1'
#
loop_
_entity.id
_entity.type
_entity.pdbx_description
1 polymer ?
#
loop_
_entity_poly.entity_id
_entity_poly.type
_entity_poly.pdbx_seq_one_letter_code
_entity_poly.pdbx_strand_id
1 'polypeptide(L)'
;MTEKEKMLAGMSYSAVDEELLSELDAVKEIIHRYNLMSPADYAGRFDLLKNLLGHIGDDEIIINQPFYCDYGKQISVGRRFFANFHFTVRDEAPVTIRDDCFIGPNVSIYTACHSTDPVERNTRREWAEPVTVGNNVWIGGSVTILPGVTIGDNVTIGAGSVVTKDIP
;
A
#
# COMPACT_ATOMS: atom_id res chain seq x y z
N MET A 1 -9.17 -10.98 21.23
CA MET A 1 -8.61 -10.31 20.03
C MET A 1 -9.49 -10.66 18.85
N THR A 2 -10.02 -9.66 18.16
CA THR A 2 -10.70 -9.83 16.87
C THR A 2 -9.69 -10.23 15.78
N GLU A 3 -10.16 -10.72 14.64
CA GLU A 3 -9.26 -11.05 13.52
C GLU A 3 -8.55 -9.78 13.01
N LYS A 4 -9.22 -8.63 13.04
CA LYS A 4 -8.60 -7.33 12.74
C LYS A 4 -7.49 -6.95 13.72
N GLU A 5 -7.70 -7.12 15.02
CA GLU A 5 -6.64 -6.88 16.02
C GLU A 5 -5.43 -7.80 15.80
N LYS A 6 -5.67 -9.07 15.40
CA LYS A 6 -4.59 -10.00 15.04
C LYS A 6 -3.83 -9.53 13.79
N MET A 7 -4.55 -9.12 12.73
CA MET A 7 -3.97 -8.57 11.51
C MET A 7 -3.04 -7.39 11.83
N LEU A 8 -3.54 -6.40 12.59
CA LEU A 8 -2.77 -5.20 12.97
C LEU A 8 -1.58 -5.52 13.89
N ALA A 9 -1.64 -6.62 14.63
CA ALA A 9 -0.55 -7.10 15.48
C ALA A 9 0.48 -7.99 14.74
N GLY A 10 0.33 -8.19 13.41
CA GLY A 10 1.20 -9.06 12.62
C GLY A 10 1.04 -10.55 12.94
N MET A 11 -0.08 -10.93 13.56
CA MET A 11 -0.40 -12.32 13.88
C MET A 11 -1.17 -12.97 12.72
N SER A 12 -1.20 -14.31 12.70
CA SER A 12 -2.06 -15.03 11.74
C SER A 12 -3.54 -14.77 12.05
N TYR A 13 -4.29 -14.38 11.03
CA TYR A 13 -5.71 -14.04 11.09
C TYR A 13 -6.50 -14.70 9.96
N SER A 14 -7.83 -14.71 10.07
CA SER A 14 -8.72 -15.19 9.02
C SER A 14 -9.04 -14.08 8.02
N ALA A 15 -8.61 -14.23 6.77
CA ALA A 15 -8.90 -13.27 5.71
C ALA A 15 -10.39 -13.20 5.30
N VAL A 16 -11.20 -14.14 5.77
CA VAL A 16 -12.65 -14.21 5.47
C VAL A 16 -13.51 -13.76 6.65
N ASP A 17 -12.96 -13.01 7.58
CA ASP A 17 -13.68 -12.40 8.69
C ASP A 17 -14.66 -11.33 8.21
N GLU A 18 -15.86 -11.26 8.77
CA GLU A 18 -16.93 -10.36 8.30
C GLU A 18 -16.57 -8.88 8.48
N GLU A 19 -15.88 -8.50 9.57
CA GLU A 19 -15.44 -7.12 9.81
C GLU A 19 -14.43 -6.71 8.73
N LEU A 20 -13.43 -7.55 8.47
CA LEU A 20 -12.40 -7.28 7.47
C LEU A 20 -12.97 -7.21 6.05
N LEU A 21 -13.86 -8.13 5.66
CA LEU A 21 -14.50 -8.11 4.36
C LEU A 21 -15.38 -6.86 4.15
N SER A 22 -16.11 -6.44 5.18
CA SER A 22 -16.92 -5.22 5.14
C SER A 22 -16.07 -3.97 4.93
N GLU A 23 -14.90 -3.87 5.60
CA GLU A 23 -13.97 -2.77 5.41
C GLU A 23 -13.34 -2.76 4.01
N LEU A 24 -12.93 -3.93 3.51
CA LEU A 24 -12.44 -4.07 2.14
C LEU A 24 -13.46 -3.59 1.10
N ASP A 25 -14.74 -3.95 1.26
CA ASP A 25 -15.78 -3.55 0.33
C ASP A 25 -16.05 -2.04 0.41
N ALA A 26 -16.04 -1.45 1.60
CA ALA A 26 -16.16 -0.01 1.75
C ALA A 26 -14.99 0.75 1.09
N VAL A 27 -13.76 0.24 1.20
CA VAL A 27 -12.59 0.84 0.56
C VAL A 27 -12.65 0.70 -0.97
N LYS A 28 -13.10 -0.45 -1.49
CA LYS A 28 -13.30 -0.65 -2.95
C LYS A 28 -14.25 0.40 -3.54
N GLU A 29 -15.33 0.78 -2.84
CA GLU A 29 -16.25 1.84 -3.28
C GLU A 29 -15.56 3.21 -3.31
N ILE A 30 -14.72 3.53 -2.32
CA ILE A 30 -13.95 4.77 -2.30
C ILE A 30 -12.96 4.81 -3.47
N ILE A 31 -12.23 3.73 -3.69
CA ILE A 31 -11.26 3.58 -4.80
C ILE A 31 -11.97 3.68 -6.15
N HIS A 32 -13.12 3.03 -6.31
CA HIS A 32 -13.92 3.13 -7.52
C HIS A 32 -14.28 4.60 -7.84
N ARG A 33 -14.75 5.33 -6.84
CA ARG A 33 -15.04 6.77 -6.99
C ARG A 33 -13.79 7.57 -7.33
N TYR A 34 -12.67 7.34 -6.62
CA TYR A 34 -11.40 8.00 -6.90
C TYR A 34 -10.95 7.80 -8.35
N ASN A 35 -10.98 6.57 -8.82
CA ASN A 35 -10.49 6.20 -10.16
C ASN A 35 -11.38 6.73 -11.30
N LEU A 36 -12.64 7.05 -11.03
CA LEU A 36 -13.57 7.64 -11.99
C LEU A 36 -13.62 9.18 -11.96
N MET A 37 -12.96 9.83 -10.98
CA MET A 37 -12.93 11.30 -10.93
C MET A 37 -12.13 11.87 -12.10
N SER A 38 -12.48 13.10 -12.48
CA SER A 38 -11.70 13.85 -13.48
C SER A 38 -10.23 13.97 -13.04
N PRO A 39 -9.26 13.65 -13.90
CA PRO A 39 -7.84 13.87 -13.58
C PRO A 39 -7.50 15.33 -13.24
N ALA A 40 -8.30 16.29 -13.71
CA ALA A 40 -8.14 17.73 -13.43
C ALA A 40 -8.74 18.17 -12.10
N ASP A 41 -9.53 17.33 -11.42
CA ASP A 41 -10.10 17.63 -10.11
C ASP A 41 -9.10 17.26 -8.99
N TYR A 42 -8.02 18.03 -8.87
CA TYR A 42 -6.97 17.80 -7.87
C TYR A 42 -7.51 17.92 -6.45
N ALA A 43 -8.36 18.91 -6.17
CA ALA A 43 -8.90 19.14 -4.83
C ALA A 43 -9.80 17.98 -4.38
N GLY A 44 -10.76 17.58 -5.21
CA GLY A 44 -11.67 16.48 -4.88
C GLY A 44 -10.94 15.15 -4.72
N ARG A 45 -9.95 14.87 -5.58
CA ARG A 45 -9.12 13.67 -5.44
C ARG A 45 -8.30 13.68 -4.14
N PHE A 46 -7.71 14.83 -3.79
CA PHE A 46 -6.96 14.98 -2.55
C PHE A 46 -7.86 14.78 -1.31
N ASP A 47 -9.08 15.31 -1.32
CA ASP A 47 -10.03 15.11 -0.23
C ASP A 47 -10.43 13.63 -0.05
N LEU A 48 -10.58 12.87 -1.14
CA LEU A 48 -10.79 11.42 -1.03
C LEU A 48 -9.56 10.70 -0.44
N LEU A 49 -8.35 11.04 -0.88
CA LEU A 49 -7.11 10.45 -0.35
C LEU A 49 -6.93 10.74 1.14
N LYS A 50 -7.23 11.95 1.60
CA LYS A 50 -7.20 12.33 3.03
C LYS A 50 -8.12 11.45 3.89
N ASN A 51 -9.27 11.09 3.35
CA ASN A 51 -10.21 10.24 4.05
C ASN A 51 -9.85 8.76 3.95
N LEU A 52 -9.14 8.33 2.91
CA LEU A 52 -8.75 6.96 2.66
C LEU A 52 -7.46 6.59 3.39
N LEU A 53 -6.40 7.38 3.22
CA LEU A 53 -5.07 7.05 3.74
C LEU A 53 -4.96 7.29 5.25
N GLY A 54 -4.04 6.59 5.90
CA GLY A 54 -3.78 6.73 7.33
C GLY A 54 -3.07 8.04 7.67
N HIS A 55 -2.11 8.44 6.84
CA HIS A 55 -1.37 9.69 7.01
C HIS A 55 -0.92 10.27 5.67
N ILE A 56 -0.95 11.59 5.57
CA ILE A 56 -0.43 12.37 4.44
C ILE A 56 0.40 13.52 5.02
N GLY A 57 1.66 13.66 4.58
CA GLY A 57 2.61 14.62 5.12
C GLY A 57 2.32 16.08 4.76
N ASP A 58 1.77 16.34 3.58
CA ASP A 58 1.34 17.67 3.10
C ASP A 58 0.31 17.56 1.97
N ASP A 59 -0.11 18.69 1.40
CA ASP A 59 -1.06 18.79 0.29
C ASP A 59 -0.39 18.75 -1.11
N GLU A 60 0.92 18.61 -1.16
CA GLU A 60 1.68 18.50 -2.42
C GLU A 60 1.80 17.04 -2.93
N ILE A 61 1.01 16.12 -2.38
CA ILE A 61 1.02 14.74 -2.84
C ILE A 61 0.23 14.57 -4.15
N ILE A 62 0.72 13.69 -5.02
CA ILE A 62 0.03 13.27 -6.23
C ILE A 62 0.01 11.75 -6.32
N ILE A 63 -1.17 11.17 -6.46
CA ILE A 63 -1.34 9.76 -6.81
C ILE A 63 -2.17 9.74 -8.11
N ASN A 64 -1.55 9.31 -9.21
CA ASN A 64 -2.25 9.22 -10.49
C ASN A 64 -3.17 8.00 -10.52
N GLN A 65 -4.30 8.17 -11.19
CA GLN A 65 -5.30 7.12 -11.37
C GLN A 65 -4.91 6.17 -12.52
N PRO A 66 -5.28 4.88 -12.46
CA PRO A 66 -5.91 4.27 -11.31
C PRO A 66 -4.93 3.98 -10.16
N PHE A 67 -5.45 4.01 -8.95
CA PHE A 67 -4.77 3.62 -7.70
C PHE A 67 -5.57 2.52 -7.02
N TYR A 68 -4.89 1.59 -6.36
CA TYR A 68 -5.53 0.49 -5.63
C TYR A 68 -4.88 0.25 -4.27
N CYS A 69 -5.70 0.01 -3.26
CA CYS A 69 -5.28 -0.48 -1.95
C CYS A 69 -6.37 -1.35 -1.32
N ASP A 70 -6.05 -2.03 -0.22
CA ASP A 70 -7.02 -2.88 0.49
C ASP A 70 -7.75 -2.11 1.59
N TYR A 71 -7.02 -1.50 2.52
CA TYR A 71 -7.62 -0.77 3.65
C TYR A 71 -7.36 0.74 3.59
N GLY A 72 -6.28 1.18 2.99
CA GLY A 72 -5.85 2.57 2.91
C GLY A 72 -5.35 3.12 4.25
N LYS A 73 -5.99 2.79 5.36
CA LYS A 73 -5.63 3.29 6.70
C LYS A 73 -4.26 2.86 7.20
N GLN A 74 -3.70 1.81 6.63
CA GLN A 74 -2.34 1.34 6.93
C GLN A 74 -1.27 2.06 6.08
N ILE A 75 -1.66 2.89 5.11
CA ILE A 75 -0.74 3.60 4.23
C ILE A 75 -0.45 4.99 4.80
N SER A 76 0.83 5.26 4.98
CA SER A 76 1.35 6.57 5.35
C SER A 76 2.30 7.08 4.27
N VAL A 77 2.06 8.28 3.75
CA VAL A 77 2.93 8.94 2.79
C VAL A 77 3.43 10.25 3.35
N GLY A 78 4.70 10.53 3.10
CA GLY A 78 5.37 11.77 3.50
C GLY A 78 5.04 12.95 2.58
N ARG A 79 5.81 14.02 2.73
CA ARG A 79 5.66 15.25 1.96
C ARG A 79 6.17 15.08 0.53
N ARG A 80 5.55 15.79 -0.42
CA ARG A 80 5.92 15.83 -1.84
C ARG A 80 5.99 14.43 -2.47
N PHE A 81 5.08 13.57 -2.03
CA PHE A 81 4.96 12.20 -2.54
C PHE A 81 4.33 12.20 -3.94
N PHE A 82 4.95 11.48 -4.86
CA PHE A 82 4.41 11.28 -6.21
C PHE A 82 4.31 9.79 -6.53
N ALA A 83 3.13 9.33 -6.93
CA ALA A 83 2.92 8.01 -7.52
C ALA A 83 2.29 8.11 -8.91
N ASN A 84 2.88 7.38 -9.85
CA ASN A 84 2.41 7.29 -11.22
C ASN A 84 1.25 6.28 -11.35
N PHE A 85 0.77 6.05 -12.57
CA PHE A 85 -0.39 5.21 -12.87
C PHE A 85 -0.25 3.77 -12.36
N HIS A 86 -1.36 3.18 -11.92
CA HIS A 86 -1.44 1.79 -11.46
C HIS A 86 -0.56 1.49 -10.24
N PHE A 87 -0.41 2.46 -9.35
CA PHE A 87 0.19 2.19 -8.05
C PHE A 87 -0.76 1.32 -7.23
N THR A 88 -0.25 0.18 -6.72
CA THR A 88 -1.04 -0.82 -5.98
C THR A 88 -0.39 -1.11 -4.63
N VAL A 89 -1.14 -1.03 -3.57
CA VAL A 89 -0.67 -1.33 -2.21
C VAL A 89 -1.61 -2.33 -1.53
N ARG A 90 -1.09 -3.51 -1.21
CA ARG A 90 -1.78 -4.48 -0.35
C ARG A 90 -1.37 -4.18 1.08
N ASP A 91 -2.23 -3.42 1.80
CA ASP A 91 -1.90 -2.81 3.09
C ASP A 91 -2.58 -3.49 4.29
N GLU A 92 -2.45 -4.80 4.39
CA GLU A 92 -2.85 -5.58 5.57
C GLU A 92 -1.95 -5.29 6.79
N ALA A 93 -0.70 -4.84 6.54
CA ALA A 93 0.21 -4.28 7.54
C ALA A 93 0.64 -2.86 7.13
N PRO A 94 1.25 -2.07 8.05
CA PRO A 94 1.69 -0.71 7.76
C PRO A 94 2.63 -0.62 6.54
N VAL A 95 2.30 0.31 5.64
CA VAL A 95 3.19 0.75 4.55
C VAL A 95 3.53 2.20 4.79
N THR A 96 4.79 2.47 5.11
CA THR A 96 5.30 3.81 5.39
C THR A 96 6.25 4.25 4.29
N ILE A 97 5.90 5.32 3.58
CA ILE A 97 6.74 5.94 2.56
C ILE A 97 7.05 7.36 3.04
N ARG A 98 8.33 7.69 3.17
CA ARG A 98 8.75 8.98 3.72
C ARG A 98 8.74 10.09 2.67
N ASP A 99 9.40 11.21 2.97
CA ASP A 99 9.39 12.43 2.15
C ASP A 99 10.12 12.25 0.81
N ASP A 100 9.71 13.03 -0.21
CA ASP A 100 10.40 13.15 -1.49
C ASP A 100 10.53 11.83 -2.27
N CYS A 101 9.53 10.96 -2.19
CA CYS A 101 9.53 9.70 -2.91
C CYS A 101 8.79 9.78 -4.23
N PHE A 102 9.39 9.18 -5.28
CA PHE A 102 8.83 9.07 -6.62
C PHE A 102 8.59 7.62 -6.98
N ILE A 103 7.32 7.28 -7.26
CA ILE A 103 6.89 5.92 -7.58
C ILE A 103 6.53 5.88 -9.07
N GLY A 104 7.22 5.03 -9.83
CA GLY A 104 6.95 4.78 -11.24
C GLY A 104 5.61 4.07 -11.50
N PRO A 105 5.21 3.95 -12.78
CA PRO A 105 3.95 3.27 -13.11
C PRO A 105 4.02 1.77 -12.84
N ASN A 106 2.87 1.18 -12.51
CA ASN A 106 2.72 -0.26 -12.23
C ASN A 106 3.59 -0.77 -11.07
N VAL A 107 3.92 0.07 -10.10
CA VAL A 107 4.61 -0.37 -8.89
C VAL A 107 3.62 -1.00 -7.94
N SER A 108 4.02 -2.13 -7.34
CA SER A 108 3.23 -2.84 -6.34
C SER A 108 4.00 -3.01 -5.05
N ILE A 109 3.34 -2.73 -3.92
CA ILE A 109 3.84 -2.99 -2.56
C ILE A 109 2.90 -3.99 -1.89
N TYR A 110 3.45 -5.10 -1.43
CA TYR A 110 2.67 -6.16 -0.80
C TYR A 110 3.10 -6.35 0.65
N THR A 111 2.14 -6.40 1.55
CA THR A 111 2.37 -6.75 2.96
C THR A 111 1.80 -8.13 3.30
N ALA A 112 0.79 -8.59 2.58
CA ALA A 112 0.13 -9.87 2.83
C ALA A 112 1.03 -11.06 2.50
N CYS A 113 0.99 -12.07 3.36
CA CYS A 113 1.69 -13.34 3.25
C CYS A 113 0.74 -14.51 3.38
N HIS A 114 0.95 -15.54 2.56
CA HIS A 114 0.26 -16.82 2.66
C HIS A 114 1.26 -17.96 2.87
N SER A 115 0.81 -19.02 3.55
CA SER A 115 1.61 -20.23 3.69
C SER A 115 1.94 -20.87 2.34
N THR A 116 3.17 -21.32 2.17
CA THR A 116 3.57 -22.14 1.02
C THR A 116 2.99 -23.55 1.09
N ASP A 117 2.61 -24.03 2.28
CA ASP A 117 1.86 -25.27 2.43
C ASP A 117 0.42 -25.08 1.92
N PRO A 118 -0.02 -25.83 0.90
CA PRO A 118 -1.37 -25.69 0.35
C PRO A 118 -2.46 -26.07 1.34
N VAL A 119 -2.22 -26.98 2.28
CA VAL A 119 -3.22 -27.38 3.28
C VAL A 119 -3.49 -26.20 4.23
N GLU A 120 -2.44 -25.58 4.73
CA GLU A 120 -2.55 -24.40 5.59
C GLU A 120 -3.14 -23.19 4.82
N ARG A 121 -2.65 -22.91 3.61
CA ARG A 121 -3.16 -21.81 2.78
C ARG A 121 -4.66 -21.93 2.49
N ASN A 122 -5.16 -23.14 2.31
CA ASN A 122 -6.59 -23.40 2.02
C ASN A 122 -7.49 -23.12 3.23
N THR A 123 -6.94 -22.94 4.43
CA THR A 123 -7.71 -22.48 5.61
C THR A 123 -8.08 -21.01 5.54
N ARG A 124 -7.60 -20.25 4.52
CA ARG A 124 -7.78 -18.81 4.35
C ARG A 124 -7.15 -17.97 5.48
N ARG A 125 -6.19 -18.55 6.19
CA ARG A 125 -5.38 -17.80 7.13
C ARG A 125 -4.19 -17.18 6.41
N GLU A 126 -3.87 -15.96 6.84
CA GLU A 126 -2.72 -15.20 6.35
C GLU A 126 -2.10 -14.39 7.48
N TRP A 127 -0.98 -13.78 7.24
CA TRP A 127 -0.36 -12.76 8.09
C TRP A 127 0.19 -11.65 7.21
N ALA A 128 0.65 -10.57 7.80
CA ALA A 128 1.21 -9.47 7.04
C ALA A 128 2.46 -8.91 7.70
N GLU A 129 3.39 -8.42 6.88
CA GLU A 129 4.65 -7.85 7.32
C GLU A 129 4.79 -6.43 6.76
N PRO A 130 5.16 -5.42 7.60
CA PRO A 130 5.19 -4.03 7.19
C PRO A 130 6.28 -3.75 6.16
N VAL A 131 6.04 -2.74 5.32
CA VAL A 131 7.03 -2.23 4.36
C VAL A 131 7.36 -0.79 4.69
N THR A 132 8.64 -0.45 4.68
CA THR A 132 9.12 0.91 4.92
C THR A 132 9.99 1.39 3.76
N VAL A 133 9.72 2.60 3.26
CA VAL A 133 10.52 3.29 2.26
C VAL A 133 11.03 4.61 2.85
N GLY A 134 12.34 4.80 2.82
CA GLY A 134 13.04 5.98 3.33
C GLY A 134 12.76 7.27 2.55
N ASN A 135 13.52 8.31 2.83
CA ASN A 135 13.40 9.60 2.14
C ASN A 135 14.17 9.60 0.81
N ASN A 136 13.75 10.46 -0.15
CA ASN A 136 14.41 10.64 -1.45
C ASN A 136 14.59 9.34 -2.23
N VAL A 137 13.59 8.47 -2.22
CA VAL A 137 13.62 7.18 -2.94
C VAL A 137 12.93 7.31 -4.28
N TRP A 138 13.60 6.83 -5.33
CA TRP A 138 12.98 6.67 -6.65
C TRP A 138 12.79 5.19 -6.98
N ILE A 139 11.56 4.79 -7.16
CA ILE A 139 11.18 3.42 -7.54
C ILE A 139 10.76 3.44 -9.00
N GLY A 140 11.51 2.75 -9.84
CA GLY A 140 11.24 2.60 -11.28
C GLY A 140 9.94 1.84 -11.56
N GLY A 141 9.43 1.97 -12.79
CA GLY A 141 8.17 1.32 -13.17
C GLY A 141 8.20 -0.20 -13.09
N SER A 142 7.06 -0.81 -12.83
CA SER A 142 6.87 -2.26 -12.74
C SER A 142 7.74 -2.94 -11.66
N VAL A 143 8.12 -2.21 -10.62
CA VAL A 143 8.80 -2.77 -9.44
C VAL A 143 7.77 -3.40 -8.51
N THR A 144 8.12 -4.54 -7.93
CA THR A 144 7.36 -5.20 -6.87
C THR A 144 8.19 -5.23 -5.58
N ILE A 145 7.63 -4.73 -4.48
CA ILE A 145 8.24 -4.77 -3.14
C ILE A 145 7.51 -5.83 -2.32
N LEU A 146 8.25 -6.80 -1.80
CA LEU A 146 7.71 -7.92 -1.04
C LEU A 146 7.51 -7.57 0.45
N PRO A 147 6.68 -8.33 1.17
CA PRO A 147 6.43 -8.12 2.60
C PRO A 147 7.71 -8.08 3.44
N GLY A 148 7.71 -7.23 4.47
CA GLY A 148 8.79 -7.11 5.45
C GLY A 148 9.99 -6.27 4.99
N VAL A 149 10.01 -5.76 3.74
CA VAL A 149 11.16 -5.03 3.19
C VAL A 149 11.26 -3.61 3.74
N THR A 150 12.48 -3.23 4.09
CA THR A 150 12.87 -1.85 4.40
C THR A 150 13.83 -1.32 3.33
N ILE A 151 13.51 -0.19 2.73
CA ILE A 151 14.36 0.55 1.78
C ILE A 151 14.86 1.81 2.48
N GLY A 152 16.17 2.01 2.51
CA GLY A 152 16.82 3.16 3.13
C GLY A 152 16.62 4.46 2.36
N ASP A 153 17.24 5.54 2.83
CA ASP A 153 17.18 6.87 2.22
C ASP A 153 18.05 6.94 0.95
N ASN A 154 17.65 7.81 0.02
CA ASN A 154 18.42 8.13 -1.21
C ASN A 154 18.65 6.93 -2.15
N VAL A 155 17.80 5.92 -2.09
CA VAL A 155 17.87 4.70 -2.91
C VAL A 155 17.15 4.92 -4.24
N THR A 156 17.71 4.36 -5.32
CA THR A 156 17.03 4.22 -6.62
C THR A 156 16.85 2.74 -6.95
N ILE A 157 15.60 2.32 -7.20
CA ILE A 157 15.27 0.96 -7.62
C ILE A 157 15.04 0.95 -9.13
N GLY A 158 15.80 0.14 -9.86
CA GLY A 158 15.65 0.01 -11.31
C GLY A 158 14.28 -0.60 -11.70
N ALA A 159 13.73 -0.15 -12.84
CA ALA A 159 12.45 -0.65 -13.33
C ALA A 159 12.46 -2.18 -13.52
N GLY A 160 11.32 -2.82 -13.25
CA GLY A 160 11.15 -4.26 -13.38
C GLY A 160 11.78 -5.11 -12.28
N SER A 161 12.34 -4.48 -11.23
CA SER A 161 12.94 -5.21 -10.11
C SER A 161 11.89 -5.84 -9.20
N VAL A 162 12.23 -6.99 -8.60
CA VAL A 162 11.52 -7.56 -7.46
C VAL A 162 12.41 -7.42 -6.24
N VAL A 163 11.98 -6.58 -5.28
CA VAL A 163 12.72 -6.30 -4.04
C VAL A 163 12.30 -7.31 -2.99
N THR A 164 13.19 -8.25 -2.68
CA THR A 164 12.93 -9.40 -1.81
C THR A 164 13.62 -9.32 -0.44
N LYS A 165 14.42 -8.27 -0.23
CA LYS A 165 15.19 -8.04 1.00
C LYS A 165 15.47 -6.56 1.18
N ASP A 166 15.89 -6.18 2.38
CA ASP A 166 16.24 -4.81 2.72
C ASP A 166 17.34 -4.24 1.82
N ILE A 167 17.21 -2.95 1.52
CA ILE A 167 18.18 -2.14 0.76
C ILE A 167 18.60 -0.99 1.66
N PRO A 168 19.87 -0.94 2.10
CA PRO A 168 20.38 0.08 2.99
C PRO A 168 20.47 1.47 2.35
#